data_6cd974cc001a547d5322fb7847fdc99d
#
_entry.id   6cd974cc001a547d5322fb7847fdc99d
#
_cell.length_a   1.000
_cell.length_b   1.000
_cell.length_c   1.000
_cell.angle_alpha   90.00
_cell.angle_beta   90.00
_cell.angle_gamma   90.00
#
_symmetry.space_group_name_H-M   'P 1'
#
loop_
_entity.id
_entity.type
_entity.pdbx_description
1 polymer ?
#
loop_
_entity_poly.entity_id
_entity_poly.type
_entity_poly.pdbx_seq_one_letter_code
_entity_poly.pdbx_strand_id
1 'polypeptide(L)'
;MSEHTRRRWRRAMVGGAAVAAAVAAVVVPAAPASAADPAITAAEQPFHAYYSLGKIHSAGYTGRGVTIALIDGPVNTRIPELTGASIEDSKPCSVQSQDKYWDHGTVIAQVMVAPDFGVAPGAHLRSYTLSFEGDQAGSDCAIGDWGRARSDLALLIESALNDGVDVITTSSSYPSSYEGMRWALARAITRKVPVVACTGNDGVRNSAEWLPAWSGVVGVGAIEEDGTTASYSNGGDPVSTAALARPNYRSATDGQRYRGWGTSYATPVVAASLALSMQRWPRATGDQIMQGLARTGVGGGGGKWNPSTGYGAVDPYAMLTTDPTRFPDENPFMDKGAEPVPSRRDVQDYADGVVDPSRIAGDDSYAYLGFDEYIALRARHGYPTHLGASPRYHRR
;
A
#
# COMPACT_ATOMS: atom_id res chain seq x y z
N MET A 1 -12.73 -0.60 78.14
CA MET A 1 -13.44 -1.51 79.05
C MET A 1 -13.36 -2.87 78.41
N SER A 2 -12.47 -3.62 78.90
CA SER A 2 -12.46 -4.81 79.77
C SER A 2 -12.81 -6.05 78.94
N GLU A 3 -12.00 -6.96 78.86
CA GLU A 3 -11.21 -7.86 79.69
C GLU A 3 -11.55 -9.32 79.39
N HIS A 4 -10.49 -10.07 79.17
CA HIS A 4 -10.19 -11.39 79.67
C HIS A 4 -11.17 -12.55 79.37
N THR A 5 -10.77 -13.70 78.91
CA THR A 5 -10.04 -14.65 79.73
C THR A 5 -9.49 -15.83 78.92
N ARG A 6 -8.29 -16.21 79.26
CA ARG A 6 -7.55 -17.44 78.81
C ARG A 6 -8.19 -18.70 79.46
N ARG A 7 -8.06 -19.88 78.80
CA ARG A 7 -7.69 -21.19 79.38
C ARG A 7 -7.53 -22.23 78.25
N ARG A 8 -6.34 -22.69 78.02
CA ARG A 8 -5.58 -23.86 78.54
C ARG A 8 -6.04 -25.22 77.96
N TRP A 9 -5.17 -25.78 77.14
CA TRP A 9 -4.58 -27.11 77.06
C TRP A 9 -5.44 -28.35 77.34
N ARG A 10 -5.55 -29.25 76.32
CA ARG A 10 -5.24 -30.68 76.51
C ARG A 10 -4.74 -31.28 75.22
N ARG A 11 -3.56 -31.94 75.33
CA ARG A 11 -3.00 -32.84 74.28
C ARG A 11 -3.81 -34.12 74.32
N ALA A 12 -4.12 -34.66 73.14
CA ALA A 12 -4.39 -36.06 72.93
C ALA A 12 -3.69 -36.47 71.66
N MET A 13 -2.66 -37.27 71.75
CA MET A 13 -2.08 -38.04 70.66
C MET A 13 -2.99 -39.24 70.39
N VAL A 14 -3.41 -39.42 69.15
CA VAL A 14 -3.86 -40.72 68.65
C VAL A 14 -3.30 -40.92 67.25
N GLY A 15 -2.82 -42.11 67.08
CA GLY A 15 -1.92 -42.66 66.10
C GLY A 15 -2.30 -42.47 64.62
N GLY A 16 -1.23 -42.54 63.82
CA GLY A 16 -1.28 -42.46 62.37
C GLY A 16 -1.91 -43.68 61.76
N ALA A 17 -2.66 -43.40 60.69
CA ALA A 17 -2.89 -44.32 59.59
C ALA A 17 -2.62 -43.53 58.32
N ALA A 18 -1.50 -43.79 57.65
CA ALA A 18 -1.16 -43.26 56.37
C ALA A 18 -2.07 -43.94 55.33
N VAL A 19 -3.05 -43.26 54.81
CA VAL A 19 -3.80 -43.64 53.64
C VAL A 19 -3.00 -43.10 52.44
N ALA A 20 -2.30 -43.98 51.71
CA ALA A 20 -1.71 -43.65 50.43
C ALA A 20 -2.83 -43.53 49.39
N ALA A 21 -3.23 -42.30 49.08
CA ALA A 21 -4.09 -42.04 47.92
C ALA A 21 -3.25 -42.17 46.65
N ALA A 22 -3.40 -43.24 45.94
CA ALA A 22 -2.89 -43.42 44.56
C ALA A 22 -3.65 -42.46 43.64
N VAL A 23 -2.99 -41.34 43.31
CA VAL A 23 -3.46 -40.44 42.23
C VAL A 23 -3.26 -41.21 40.89
N ALA A 24 -4.30 -41.82 40.35
CA ALA A 24 -4.31 -42.30 39.02
C ALA A 24 -4.26 -41.07 38.07
N ALA A 25 -3.10 -40.79 37.49
CA ALA A 25 -2.96 -39.81 36.41
C ALA A 25 -3.80 -40.32 35.21
N VAL A 26 -4.97 -39.74 35.00
CA VAL A 26 -5.73 -39.91 33.76
C VAL A 26 -4.93 -39.17 32.68
N VAL A 27 -4.18 -39.93 31.90
CA VAL A 27 -3.58 -39.42 30.65
C VAL A 27 -4.76 -39.22 29.70
N VAL A 28 -5.26 -37.97 29.65
CA VAL A 28 -6.17 -37.55 28.60
C VAL A 28 -5.33 -37.49 27.32
N PRO A 29 -5.60 -38.33 26.29
CA PRO A 29 -4.89 -38.18 25.03
C PRO A 29 -5.17 -36.77 24.53
N ALA A 30 -4.09 -35.98 24.25
CA ALA A 30 -4.23 -34.70 23.57
C ALA A 30 -4.99 -34.97 22.28
N ALA A 31 -6.09 -34.24 22.06
CA ALA A 31 -6.75 -34.28 20.76
C ALA A 31 -5.69 -33.98 19.69
N PRO A 32 -5.69 -34.72 18.56
CA PRO A 32 -4.77 -34.43 17.48
C PRO A 32 -4.95 -32.95 17.14
N ALA A 33 -3.87 -32.17 17.16
CA ALA A 33 -3.89 -30.81 16.67
C ALA A 33 -4.53 -30.87 15.27
N SER A 34 -5.61 -30.13 15.06
CA SER A 34 -6.20 -29.99 13.74
C SER A 34 -5.08 -29.63 12.79
N ALA A 35 -4.83 -30.43 11.77
CA ALA A 35 -3.83 -30.10 10.77
C ALA A 35 -4.20 -28.71 10.24
N ALA A 36 -3.28 -27.75 10.36
CA ALA A 36 -3.51 -26.43 9.81
C ALA A 36 -3.85 -26.59 8.32
N ASP A 37 -4.87 -25.87 7.85
CA ASP A 37 -5.21 -25.87 6.43
C ASP A 37 -3.95 -25.61 5.58
N PRO A 38 -3.72 -26.38 4.50
CA PRO A 38 -2.54 -26.18 3.66
C PRO A 38 -2.49 -24.76 3.10
N ALA A 39 -1.28 -24.27 2.79
CA ALA A 39 -1.12 -22.97 2.14
C ALA A 39 -1.91 -22.92 0.82
N ILE A 40 -2.46 -21.76 0.50
CA ILE A 40 -3.12 -21.49 -0.78
C ILE A 40 -2.06 -21.55 -1.89
N THR A 41 -2.41 -22.21 -2.99
CA THR A 41 -1.51 -22.43 -4.13
C THR A 41 -1.83 -21.53 -5.32
N ALA A 42 -0.88 -21.40 -6.25
CA ALA A 42 -1.08 -20.70 -7.51
C ALA A 42 -2.27 -21.22 -8.33
N ALA A 43 -2.53 -22.53 -8.29
CA ALA A 43 -3.66 -23.16 -8.99
C ALA A 43 -5.03 -22.74 -8.44
N GLU A 44 -5.08 -22.31 -7.19
CA GLU A 44 -6.29 -21.84 -6.53
C GLU A 44 -6.55 -20.35 -6.73
N GLN A 45 -5.60 -19.60 -7.34
CA GLN A 45 -5.72 -18.16 -7.55
C GLN A 45 -6.29 -17.82 -8.92
N PRO A 46 -7.50 -17.23 -9.03
CA PRO A 46 -8.09 -16.85 -10.31
C PRO A 46 -7.19 -15.92 -11.12
N PHE A 47 -6.60 -14.90 -10.48
CA PHE A 47 -5.74 -13.94 -11.15
C PHE A 47 -4.43 -14.56 -11.66
N HIS A 48 -3.90 -15.61 -11.02
CA HIS A 48 -2.67 -16.27 -11.47
C HIS A 48 -2.84 -16.92 -12.85
N ALA A 49 -3.96 -17.61 -13.05
CA ALA A 49 -4.31 -18.19 -14.35
C ALA A 49 -4.69 -17.10 -15.37
N TYR A 50 -5.52 -16.14 -14.96
CA TYR A 50 -5.99 -15.03 -15.81
C TYR A 50 -4.87 -14.26 -16.47
N TYR A 51 -3.85 -13.87 -15.70
CA TYR A 51 -2.67 -13.13 -16.19
C TYR A 51 -1.54 -14.04 -16.69
N SER A 52 -1.71 -15.35 -16.70
CA SER A 52 -0.67 -16.32 -17.08
C SER A 52 0.63 -16.12 -16.29
N LEU A 53 0.54 -15.82 -14.99
CA LEU A 53 1.69 -15.48 -14.16
C LEU A 53 2.75 -16.58 -14.13
N GLY A 54 2.37 -17.85 -14.18
CA GLY A 54 3.31 -18.95 -14.27
C GLY A 54 4.27 -18.86 -15.46
N LYS A 55 3.83 -18.36 -16.61
CA LYS A 55 4.69 -18.11 -17.78
C LYS A 55 5.63 -16.93 -17.56
N ILE A 56 5.11 -15.85 -16.96
CA ILE A 56 5.87 -14.65 -16.61
C ILE A 56 6.99 -15.00 -15.63
N HIS A 57 6.67 -15.73 -14.57
CA HIS A 57 7.63 -16.13 -13.55
C HIS A 57 8.67 -17.12 -14.09
N SER A 58 8.25 -18.09 -14.93
CA SER A 58 9.16 -19.03 -15.59
C SER A 58 10.15 -18.34 -16.54
N ALA A 59 9.78 -17.18 -17.09
CA ALA A 59 10.67 -16.34 -17.89
C ALA A 59 11.62 -15.48 -17.03
N GLY A 60 11.56 -15.60 -15.69
CA GLY A 60 12.43 -14.91 -14.74
C GLY A 60 11.92 -13.55 -14.26
N TYR A 61 10.73 -13.13 -14.66
CA TYR A 61 10.15 -11.86 -14.24
C TYR A 61 9.30 -12.06 -12.96
N THR A 62 9.85 -11.66 -11.84
CA THR A 62 9.27 -11.84 -10.49
C THR A 62 9.21 -10.53 -9.69
N GLY A 63 9.58 -9.39 -10.28
CA GLY A 63 9.71 -8.11 -9.59
C GLY A 63 11.03 -7.94 -8.82
N ARG A 64 12.01 -8.84 -9.02
CA ARG A 64 13.30 -8.80 -8.31
C ARG A 64 14.01 -7.47 -8.53
N GLY A 65 14.52 -6.89 -7.44
CA GLY A 65 15.25 -5.63 -7.43
C GLY A 65 14.33 -4.40 -7.43
N VAL A 66 13.02 -4.59 -7.28
CA VAL A 66 12.04 -3.51 -7.16
C VAL A 66 11.46 -3.50 -5.75
N THR A 67 11.37 -2.33 -5.14
CA THR A 67 10.76 -2.10 -3.82
C THR A 67 9.38 -1.48 -3.98
N ILE A 68 8.36 -2.14 -3.43
CA ILE A 68 6.98 -1.64 -3.40
C ILE A 68 6.65 -1.19 -1.98
N ALA A 69 6.22 0.06 -1.81
CA ALA A 69 5.61 0.51 -0.57
C ALA A 69 4.13 0.12 -0.54
N LEU A 70 3.73 -0.63 0.46
CA LEU A 70 2.33 -0.88 0.80
C LEU A 70 1.92 0.04 1.94
N ILE A 71 1.05 1.00 1.68
CA ILE A 71 0.44 1.85 2.70
C ILE A 71 -0.97 1.35 2.97
N ASP A 72 -1.12 0.56 4.03
CA ASP A 72 -2.39 -0.13 4.36
C ASP A 72 -2.42 -0.49 5.86
N GLY A 73 -3.30 -1.40 6.28
CA GLY A 73 -3.21 -2.05 7.58
C GLY A 73 -1.91 -2.85 7.74
N PRO A 74 -1.60 -3.29 8.97
CA PRO A 74 -0.40 -4.09 9.24
C PRO A 74 -0.42 -5.42 8.47
N VAL A 75 0.78 -5.99 8.24
CA VAL A 75 0.94 -7.27 7.55
C VAL A 75 1.37 -8.36 8.53
N ASN A 76 0.59 -9.44 8.63
CA ASN A 76 0.98 -10.64 9.36
C ASN A 76 1.87 -11.53 8.47
N THR A 77 3.18 -11.38 8.60
CA THR A 77 4.17 -12.16 7.83
C THR A 77 4.29 -13.62 8.25
N ARG A 78 3.60 -14.03 9.34
CA ARG A 78 3.69 -15.40 9.89
C ARG A 78 2.68 -16.37 9.29
N ILE A 79 1.79 -15.91 8.42
CA ILE A 79 0.88 -16.81 7.69
C ILE A 79 1.67 -17.66 6.69
N PRO A 80 1.22 -18.91 6.41
CA PRO A 80 1.92 -19.81 5.51
C PRO A 80 2.19 -19.22 4.12
N GLU A 81 1.24 -18.46 3.57
CA GLU A 81 1.29 -17.86 2.23
C GLU A 81 2.41 -16.82 2.07
N LEU A 82 2.87 -16.19 3.17
CA LEU A 82 3.93 -15.18 3.14
C LEU A 82 5.27 -15.71 3.64
N THR A 83 5.36 -17.02 3.95
CA THR A 83 6.63 -17.63 4.38
C THR A 83 7.67 -17.54 3.27
N GLY A 84 8.77 -16.82 3.53
CA GLY A 84 9.84 -16.59 2.56
C GLY A 84 9.66 -15.38 1.65
N ALA A 85 8.55 -14.65 1.76
CA ALA A 85 8.39 -13.36 1.09
C ALA A 85 9.36 -12.30 1.67
N SER A 86 9.86 -11.40 0.82
CA SER A 86 10.72 -10.30 1.24
C SER A 86 9.85 -9.13 1.71
N ILE A 87 9.55 -9.08 3.00
CA ILE A 87 8.69 -8.06 3.59
C ILE A 87 9.41 -7.38 4.76
N GLU A 88 9.45 -6.05 4.73
CA GLU A 88 9.92 -5.19 5.81
C GLU A 88 8.76 -4.37 6.36
N ASP A 89 8.59 -4.35 7.69
CA ASP A 89 7.61 -3.51 8.37
C ASP A 89 8.29 -2.19 8.75
N SER A 90 7.99 -1.15 7.99
CA SER A 90 8.45 0.21 8.23
C SER A 90 7.49 0.89 9.19
N LYS A 91 7.98 1.21 10.39
CA LYS A 91 7.16 1.78 11.49
C LYS A 91 7.54 3.23 11.74
N PRO A 92 7.00 4.20 10.99
CA PRO A 92 7.23 5.61 11.28
C PRO A 92 6.75 6.00 12.68
N CYS A 93 5.76 5.29 13.20
CA CYS A 93 5.25 5.39 14.57
C CYS A 93 4.39 4.16 14.92
N SER A 94 3.96 4.08 16.18
CA SER A 94 3.17 2.95 16.70
C SER A 94 1.68 3.14 16.42
N VAL A 95 1.05 2.20 15.71
CA VAL A 95 -0.39 2.16 15.46
C VAL A 95 -0.94 0.82 15.94
N GLN A 96 -1.93 0.87 16.83
CA GLN A 96 -2.71 -0.29 17.23
C GLN A 96 -3.93 -0.41 16.33
N SER A 97 -3.84 -1.27 15.33
CA SER A 97 -4.87 -1.45 14.32
C SER A 97 -5.89 -2.52 14.73
N GLN A 98 -7.14 -2.35 14.26
CA GLN A 98 -8.21 -3.33 14.41
C GLN A 98 -7.96 -4.56 13.51
N ASP A 99 -8.52 -5.72 13.90
CA ASP A 99 -8.36 -7.00 13.21
C ASP A 99 -8.69 -6.94 11.71
N LYS A 100 -9.74 -6.21 11.33
CA LYS A 100 -10.13 -6.05 9.91
C LYS A 100 -9.05 -5.39 9.06
N TYR A 101 -8.22 -4.52 9.63
CA TYR A 101 -7.11 -3.88 8.92
C TYR A 101 -5.87 -4.77 8.88
N TRP A 102 -5.66 -5.61 9.90
CA TRP A 102 -4.67 -6.68 9.83
C TRP A 102 -4.99 -7.66 8.69
N ASP A 103 -6.25 -8.07 8.57
CA ASP A 103 -6.70 -8.92 7.47
C ASP A 103 -6.48 -8.22 6.11
N HIS A 104 -6.91 -6.97 6.00
CA HIS A 104 -6.83 -6.23 4.75
C HIS A 104 -5.38 -6.05 4.27
N GLY A 105 -4.49 -5.48 5.10
CA GLY A 105 -3.08 -5.31 4.73
C GLY A 105 -2.38 -6.62 4.40
N THR A 106 -2.70 -7.69 5.15
CA THR A 106 -2.11 -9.02 4.91
C THR A 106 -2.58 -9.63 3.59
N VAL A 107 -3.85 -9.47 3.20
CA VAL A 107 -4.31 -10.00 1.92
C VAL A 107 -3.74 -9.22 0.74
N ILE A 108 -3.58 -7.91 0.87
CA ILE A 108 -2.91 -7.11 -0.15
C ILE A 108 -1.46 -7.59 -0.36
N ALA A 109 -0.73 -7.86 0.72
CA ALA A 109 0.61 -8.42 0.65
C ALA A 109 0.64 -9.82 -0.02
N GLN A 110 -0.35 -10.70 0.28
CA GLN A 110 -0.47 -12.01 -0.38
C GLN A 110 -0.61 -11.87 -1.89
N VAL A 111 -1.48 -10.97 -2.36
CA VAL A 111 -1.68 -10.76 -3.82
C VAL A 111 -0.39 -10.26 -4.49
N MET A 112 0.40 -9.43 -3.81
CA MET A 112 1.62 -8.87 -4.40
C MET A 112 2.79 -9.83 -4.37
N VAL A 113 3.14 -10.37 -3.18
CA VAL A 113 4.45 -10.98 -2.94
C VAL A 113 4.42 -12.40 -2.36
N ALA A 114 3.26 -13.06 -2.29
CA ALA A 114 3.24 -14.48 -1.88
C ALA A 114 4.17 -15.30 -2.78
N PRO A 115 5.15 -16.07 -2.24
CA PRO A 115 6.14 -16.77 -3.03
C PRO A 115 5.56 -17.73 -4.09
N ASP A 116 4.44 -18.37 -3.79
CA ASP A 116 3.83 -19.34 -4.71
C ASP A 116 2.93 -18.69 -5.77
N PHE A 117 2.19 -17.64 -5.41
CA PHE A 117 1.13 -17.11 -6.27
C PHE A 117 1.12 -15.59 -6.45
N GLY A 118 1.90 -14.83 -5.69
CA GLY A 118 1.94 -13.37 -5.79
C GLY A 118 2.26 -12.92 -7.21
N VAL A 119 1.77 -11.74 -7.61
CA VAL A 119 2.02 -11.19 -8.95
C VAL A 119 3.50 -10.89 -9.14
N ALA A 120 4.18 -10.37 -8.13
CA ALA A 120 5.62 -10.05 -8.14
C ALA A 120 6.33 -10.68 -6.92
N PRO A 121 6.44 -12.02 -6.86
CA PRO A 121 6.90 -12.74 -5.66
C PRO A 121 8.37 -12.48 -5.30
N GLY A 122 9.14 -11.89 -6.19
CA GLY A 122 10.54 -11.51 -5.96
C GLY A 122 10.76 -10.04 -5.63
N ALA A 123 9.69 -9.23 -5.58
CA ALA A 123 9.78 -7.84 -5.16
C ALA A 123 10.02 -7.73 -3.65
N HIS A 124 10.65 -6.63 -3.22
CA HIS A 124 10.72 -6.27 -1.81
C HIS A 124 9.49 -5.45 -1.44
N LEU A 125 8.72 -5.90 -0.45
CA LEU A 125 7.57 -5.19 0.07
C LEU A 125 7.95 -4.42 1.33
N ARG A 126 7.78 -3.11 1.32
CA ARG A 126 7.91 -2.26 2.50
C ARG A 126 6.52 -1.86 2.97
N SER A 127 6.12 -2.34 4.15
CA SER A 127 4.78 -2.09 4.72
C SER A 127 4.80 -0.88 5.64
N TYR A 128 3.87 0.05 5.42
CA TYR A 128 3.64 1.24 6.23
C TYR A 128 2.21 1.20 6.77
N THR A 129 2.07 1.16 8.10
CA THR A 129 0.75 1.08 8.72
C THR A 129 0.04 2.42 8.69
N LEU A 130 -1.04 2.51 7.92
CA LEU A 130 -1.98 3.63 7.91
C LEU A 130 -2.88 3.55 9.14
N SER A 131 -3.15 4.68 9.78
CA SER A 131 -4.14 4.76 10.86
C SER A 131 -5.52 4.97 10.27
N PHE A 132 -6.42 4.04 10.51
CA PHE A 132 -7.81 4.11 10.10
C PHE A 132 -8.72 4.59 11.25
N GLU A 133 -9.97 4.89 10.91
CA GLU A 133 -10.97 5.23 11.92
C GLU A 133 -11.15 4.11 12.94
N GLY A 134 -11.02 4.46 14.22
CA GLY A 134 -11.10 3.55 15.34
C GLY A 134 -9.77 2.86 15.72
N ASP A 135 -8.70 3.09 14.96
CA ASP A 135 -7.35 2.68 15.36
C ASP A 135 -6.80 3.62 16.45
N GLN A 136 -5.83 3.14 17.23
CA GLN A 136 -5.15 3.94 18.24
C GLN A 136 -3.72 4.25 17.79
N ALA A 137 -3.49 5.51 17.41
CA ALA A 137 -2.15 6.00 17.14
C ALA A 137 -1.43 6.32 18.45
N GLY A 138 -0.18 5.85 18.59
CA GLY A 138 0.66 6.16 19.74
C GLY A 138 1.05 7.64 19.79
N SER A 139 1.51 8.09 20.95
CA SER A 139 2.00 9.47 21.11
C SER A 139 3.22 9.79 20.23
N ASP A 140 3.98 8.78 19.81
CA ASP A 140 5.09 8.88 18.87
C ASP A 140 4.63 9.17 17.42
N CYS A 141 3.34 9.03 17.13
CA CYS A 141 2.76 9.42 15.85
C CYS A 141 2.55 10.94 15.71
N ALA A 142 2.38 11.67 16.81
CA ALA A 142 2.10 13.10 16.76
C ALA A 142 3.27 13.90 16.17
N ILE A 143 2.96 14.85 15.29
CA ILE A 143 3.94 15.79 14.72
C ILE A 143 3.59 17.21 15.18
N GLY A 144 4.31 17.70 16.20
CA GLY A 144 4.15 19.06 16.71
C GLY A 144 2.68 19.41 17.01
N ASP A 145 2.35 20.72 16.95
CA ASP A 145 0.99 21.22 17.20
C ASP A 145 0.06 21.16 15.97
N TRP A 146 0.45 20.47 14.91
CA TRP A 146 -0.22 20.52 13.60
C TRP A 146 -1.43 19.60 13.45
N GLY A 147 -1.78 18.81 14.46
CA GLY A 147 -2.87 17.85 14.41
C GLY A 147 -2.70 16.74 13.37
N ARG A 148 -1.45 16.54 12.87
CA ARG A 148 -1.09 15.49 11.91
C ARG A 148 -0.40 14.34 12.60
N ALA A 149 -0.60 13.14 12.11
CA ALA A 149 0.07 11.95 12.61
C ALA A 149 1.02 11.37 11.53
N ARG A 150 2.17 10.84 11.96
CA ARG A 150 3.11 10.11 11.07
C ARG A 150 2.46 8.93 10.36
N SER A 151 1.32 8.47 10.84
CA SER A 151 0.46 7.44 10.25
C SER A 151 -0.58 7.99 9.27
N ASP A 152 -0.54 9.28 8.94
CA ASP A 152 -1.36 9.88 7.89
C ASP A 152 -0.87 9.49 6.49
N LEU A 153 -1.80 9.29 5.54
CA LEU A 153 -1.49 8.84 4.20
C LEU A 153 -0.44 9.72 3.48
N ALA A 154 -0.56 11.04 3.55
CA ALA A 154 0.42 11.93 2.92
C ALA A 154 1.81 11.79 3.52
N LEU A 155 1.93 11.67 4.85
CA LEU A 155 3.21 11.50 5.54
C LEU A 155 3.80 10.11 5.33
N LEU A 156 2.97 9.08 5.15
CA LEU A 156 3.43 7.74 4.77
C LEU A 156 3.93 7.71 3.32
N ILE A 157 3.30 8.46 2.40
CA ILE A 157 3.83 8.65 1.04
C ILE A 157 5.21 9.34 1.11
N GLU A 158 5.36 10.40 1.91
CA GLU A 158 6.64 11.08 2.11
C GLU A 158 7.70 10.14 2.69
N SER A 159 7.34 9.33 3.70
CA SER A 159 8.24 8.33 4.29
C SER A 159 8.69 7.29 3.26
N ALA A 160 7.76 6.77 2.45
CA ALA A 160 8.08 5.83 1.38
C ALA A 160 9.04 6.44 0.33
N LEU A 161 8.81 7.72 -0.02
CA LEU A 161 9.72 8.44 -0.93
C LEU A 161 11.10 8.69 -0.31
N ASN A 162 11.19 8.95 1.00
CA ASN A 162 12.46 9.05 1.72
C ASN A 162 13.23 7.72 1.69
N ASP A 163 12.52 6.62 1.86
CA ASP A 163 13.08 5.27 1.82
C ASP A 163 13.47 4.79 0.41
N GLY A 164 13.20 5.60 -0.64
CA GLY A 164 13.64 5.34 -2.00
C GLY A 164 12.91 4.17 -2.68
N VAL A 165 11.63 4.01 -2.42
CA VAL A 165 10.81 2.96 -3.06
C VAL A 165 10.54 3.26 -4.53
N ASP A 166 10.29 2.21 -5.32
CA ASP A 166 10.05 2.33 -6.76
C ASP A 166 8.56 2.49 -7.12
N VAL A 167 7.66 1.94 -6.29
CA VAL A 167 6.20 2.01 -6.46
C VAL A 167 5.57 2.21 -5.10
N ILE A 168 4.55 3.07 -5.02
CA ILE A 168 3.72 3.23 -3.82
C ILE A 168 2.32 2.71 -4.13
N THR A 169 1.74 1.90 -3.26
CA THR A 169 0.37 1.42 -3.39
C THR A 169 -0.42 1.57 -2.10
N THR A 170 -1.67 1.97 -2.23
CA THR A 170 -2.64 1.96 -1.14
C THR A 170 -3.98 1.43 -1.64
N SER A 171 -4.52 0.44 -0.93
CA SER A 171 -5.85 -0.09 -1.21
C SER A 171 -6.92 0.55 -0.33
N SER A 172 -6.63 1.73 0.19
CA SER A 172 -7.54 2.56 0.99
C SER A 172 -8.05 3.72 0.14
N SER A 173 -9.37 3.88 0.10
CA SER A 173 -10.05 5.03 -0.49
C SER A 173 -10.29 6.10 0.58
N TYR A 174 -9.22 6.74 1.03
CA TYR A 174 -9.30 7.78 2.06
C TYR A 174 -9.62 9.14 1.42
N PRO A 175 -10.52 9.96 2.00
CA PRO A 175 -10.69 11.33 1.56
C PRO A 175 -9.38 12.09 1.70
N SER A 176 -8.87 12.66 0.60
CA SER A 176 -7.57 13.31 0.56
C SER A 176 -7.73 14.73 0.06
N SER A 177 -8.31 15.60 0.88
CA SER A 177 -8.62 16.99 0.51
C SER A 177 -7.66 18.03 1.09
N TYR A 178 -6.48 17.63 1.58
CA TYR A 178 -5.61 18.56 2.28
C TYR A 178 -4.29 18.81 1.55
N GLU A 179 -3.66 19.93 1.86
CA GLU A 179 -2.50 20.46 1.16
C GLU A 179 -1.25 19.57 1.28
N GLY A 180 -1.10 18.83 2.40
CA GLY A 180 0.00 17.87 2.55
C GLY A 180 -0.01 16.79 1.47
N MET A 181 -1.19 16.31 1.04
CA MET A 181 -1.31 15.35 -0.05
C MET A 181 -0.88 15.94 -1.39
N ARG A 182 -1.23 17.21 -1.66
CA ARG A 182 -0.80 17.91 -2.89
C ARG A 182 0.71 17.83 -3.05
N TRP A 183 1.48 18.16 -1.98
CA TRP A 183 2.93 18.22 -2.05
C TRP A 183 3.58 16.85 -2.02
N ALA A 184 3.04 15.88 -1.28
CA ALA A 184 3.49 14.50 -1.33
C ALA A 184 3.36 13.90 -2.74
N LEU A 185 2.23 14.16 -3.41
CA LEU A 185 2.01 13.73 -4.80
C LEU A 185 2.87 14.51 -5.79
N ALA A 186 3.02 15.84 -5.63
CA ALA A 186 3.93 16.63 -6.47
C ALA A 186 5.37 16.09 -6.39
N ARG A 187 5.81 15.70 -5.19
CA ARG A 187 7.10 15.03 -4.98
C ARG A 187 7.16 13.65 -5.67
N ALA A 188 6.15 12.80 -5.50
CA ALA A 188 6.09 11.49 -6.15
C ALA A 188 6.19 11.62 -7.68
N ILE A 189 5.42 12.56 -8.28
CA ILE A 189 5.45 12.85 -9.72
C ILE A 189 6.83 13.33 -10.15
N THR A 190 7.43 14.29 -9.42
CA THR A 190 8.77 14.80 -9.73
C THR A 190 9.84 13.71 -9.66
N ARG A 191 9.70 12.77 -8.73
CA ARG A 191 10.59 11.60 -8.59
C ARG A 191 10.22 10.44 -9.53
N LYS A 192 9.13 10.57 -10.29
CA LYS A 192 8.61 9.55 -11.20
C LYS A 192 8.30 8.22 -10.50
N VAL A 193 7.84 8.30 -9.25
CA VAL A 193 7.40 7.15 -8.47
C VAL A 193 5.90 7.00 -8.64
N PRO A 194 5.40 5.91 -9.28
CA PRO A 194 3.97 5.67 -9.42
C PRO A 194 3.28 5.53 -8.06
N VAL A 195 2.15 6.23 -7.89
CA VAL A 195 1.24 6.06 -6.77
C VAL A 195 -0.02 5.37 -7.28
N VAL A 196 -0.33 4.19 -6.76
CA VAL A 196 -1.43 3.33 -7.21
C VAL A 196 -2.50 3.25 -6.12
N ALA A 197 -3.76 3.55 -6.46
CA ALA A 197 -4.85 3.61 -5.48
C ALA A 197 -6.15 3.00 -6.02
N CYS A 198 -6.94 2.38 -5.14
CA CYS A 198 -8.24 1.80 -5.48
C CYS A 198 -9.31 2.87 -5.71
N THR A 199 -10.24 2.65 -6.66
CA THR A 199 -11.29 3.63 -6.98
C THR A 199 -12.51 3.57 -6.06
N GLY A 200 -12.64 2.53 -5.24
CA GLY A 200 -13.77 2.33 -4.32
C GLY A 200 -14.84 1.37 -4.85
N ASN A 201 -15.77 1.00 -3.96
CA ASN A 201 -16.67 -0.14 -4.15
C ASN A 201 -18.17 0.21 -4.05
N ASP A 202 -18.55 1.43 -4.38
CA ASP A 202 -19.91 1.94 -4.19
C ASP A 202 -20.72 1.98 -5.51
N GLY A 203 -20.08 1.62 -6.64
CA GLY A 203 -20.69 1.68 -7.97
C GLY A 203 -20.98 3.11 -8.44
N VAL A 204 -20.37 4.11 -7.83
CA VAL A 204 -20.56 5.52 -8.16
C VAL A 204 -19.56 6.02 -9.19
N ARG A 205 -19.85 7.15 -9.83
CA ARG A 205 -18.95 7.78 -10.81
C ARG A 205 -18.43 9.12 -10.28
N ASN A 206 -17.16 9.42 -10.64
CA ASN A 206 -16.55 10.73 -10.39
C ASN A 206 -16.51 11.15 -8.91
N SER A 207 -16.14 10.21 -8.03
CA SER A 207 -15.86 10.56 -6.62
C SER A 207 -14.55 11.35 -6.56
N ALA A 208 -14.67 12.68 -6.50
CA ALA A 208 -13.53 13.61 -6.50
C ALA A 208 -12.76 13.64 -5.16
N GLU A 209 -13.35 13.12 -4.10
CA GLU A 209 -12.80 13.23 -2.75
C GLU A 209 -11.72 12.19 -2.45
N TRP A 210 -11.52 11.19 -3.31
CA TRP A 210 -10.66 10.05 -3.07
C TRP A 210 -9.33 10.15 -3.82
N LEU A 211 -8.27 9.55 -3.27
CA LEU A 211 -6.92 9.60 -3.83
C LEU A 211 -6.81 9.26 -5.32
N PRO A 212 -7.53 8.27 -5.89
CA PRO A 212 -7.45 7.98 -7.33
C PRO A 212 -7.92 9.12 -8.24
N ALA A 213 -8.65 10.11 -7.72
CA ALA A 213 -9.07 11.30 -8.48
C ALA A 213 -7.93 12.35 -8.60
N TRP A 214 -6.86 12.22 -7.82
CA TRP A 214 -5.75 13.15 -7.85
C TRP A 214 -4.87 12.95 -9.09
N SER A 215 -4.31 14.06 -9.57
CA SER A 215 -3.37 14.06 -10.71
C SER A 215 -2.18 13.17 -10.46
N GLY A 216 -1.78 12.45 -11.50
CA GLY A 216 -0.60 11.58 -11.45
C GLY A 216 -0.82 10.23 -10.76
N VAL A 217 -1.94 10.02 -10.08
CA VAL A 217 -2.25 8.77 -9.39
C VAL A 217 -2.84 7.74 -10.36
N VAL A 218 -2.39 6.49 -10.27
CA VAL A 218 -2.96 5.35 -11.01
C VAL A 218 -4.19 4.86 -10.27
N GLY A 219 -5.38 5.28 -10.68
CA GLY A 219 -6.64 4.80 -10.11
C GLY A 219 -7.06 3.46 -10.69
N VAL A 220 -7.31 2.48 -9.83
CA VAL A 220 -7.56 1.09 -10.22
C VAL A 220 -9.00 0.68 -9.94
N GLY A 221 -9.75 0.38 -11.01
CA GLY A 221 -11.06 -0.25 -10.97
C GLY A 221 -10.97 -1.78 -10.91
N ALA A 222 -12.12 -2.43 -10.76
CA ALA A 222 -12.22 -3.88 -10.69
C ALA A 222 -12.94 -4.46 -11.90
N ILE A 223 -12.44 -5.59 -12.42
CA ILE A 223 -13.12 -6.44 -13.39
C ILE A 223 -13.39 -7.83 -12.80
N GLU A 224 -14.35 -8.51 -13.39
CA GLU A 224 -14.68 -9.92 -13.12
C GLU A 224 -13.85 -10.85 -14.03
N GLU A 225 -13.93 -12.16 -13.81
CA GLU A 225 -13.16 -13.17 -14.55
C GLU A 225 -13.51 -13.23 -16.05
N ASP A 226 -14.70 -12.77 -16.44
CA ASP A 226 -15.13 -12.65 -17.83
C ASP A 226 -14.66 -11.36 -18.51
N GLY A 227 -13.92 -10.50 -17.79
CA GLY A 227 -13.41 -9.22 -18.26
C GLY A 227 -14.41 -8.07 -18.18
N THR A 228 -15.63 -8.29 -17.71
CA THR A 228 -16.61 -7.21 -17.49
C THR A 228 -16.24 -6.37 -16.27
N THR A 229 -16.62 -5.09 -16.26
CA THR A 229 -16.44 -4.23 -15.09
C THR A 229 -17.28 -4.75 -13.94
N ALA A 230 -16.70 -4.92 -12.76
CA ALA A 230 -17.43 -5.32 -11.57
C ALA A 230 -18.48 -4.27 -11.19
N SER A 231 -19.71 -4.69 -10.90
CA SER A 231 -20.84 -3.78 -10.67
C SER A 231 -20.65 -2.81 -9.50
N TYR A 232 -19.84 -3.19 -8.53
CA TYR A 232 -19.47 -2.36 -7.38
C TYR A 232 -18.33 -1.38 -7.68
N SER A 233 -17.54 -1.59 -8.74
CA SER A 233 -16.39 -0.74 -9.04
C SER A 233 -16.80 0.69 -9.33
N ASN A 234 -16.18 1.65 -8.62
CA ASN A 234 -16.37 3.04 -8.94
C ASN A 234 -15.73 3.37 -10.30
N GLY A 235 -16.35 4.29 -11.03
CA GLY A 235 -15.98 4.65 -12.39
C GLY A 235 -15.76 6.17 -12.57
N GLY A 236 -15.51 6.57 -13.82
CA GLY A 236 -15.31 7.98 -14.20
C GLY A 236 -13.86 8.40 -14.23
N ASP A 237 -13.60 9.71 -14.17
CA ASP A 237 -12.27 10.33 -14.28
C ASP A 237 -11.18 9.73 -13.34
N PRO A 238 -11.51 9.25 -12.12
CA PRO A 238 -10.53 8.61 -11.26
C PRO A 238 -9.89 7.34 -11.85
N VAL A 239 -10.57 6.63 -12.77
CA VAL A 239 -10.12 5.34 -13.28
C VAL A 239 -9.02 5.50 -14.32
N SER A 240 -7.83 4.96 -14.03
CA SER A 240 -6.70 4.89 -14.97
C SER A 240 -6.60 3.53 -15.66
N THR A 241 -6.90 2.46 -14.93
CA THR A 241 -6.87 1.07 -15.39
C THR A 241 -7.78 0.21 -14.52
N ALA A 242 -7.94 -1.05 -14.86
CA ALA A 242 -8.67 -2.01 -14.02
C ALA A 242 -7.91 -3.34 -13.92
N ALA A 243 -8.23 -4.14 -12.91
CA ALA A 243 -7.68 -5.47 -12.76
C ALA A 243 -8.69 -6.46 -12.13
N LEU A 244 -8.41 -7.76 -12.28
CA LEU A 244 -9.21 -8.81 -11.66
C LEU A 244 -9.09 -8.76 -10.13
N ALA A 245 -10.22 -8.71 -9.44
CA ALA A 245 -10.33 -8.42 -8.00
C ALA A 245 -10.94 -9.56 -7.18
N ARG A 246 -10.56 -10.80 -7.45
CA ARG A 246 -11.14 -12.01 -6.84
C ARG A 246 -10.07 -12.97 -6.27
N PRO A 247 -9.21 -12.53 -5.31
CA PRO A 247 -8.22 -13.44 -4.72
C PRO A 247 -8.87 -14.44 -3.74
N ASN A 248 -8.30 -15.63 -3.63
CA ASN A 248 -8.42 -16.44 -2.44
C ASN A 248 -7.30 -16.01 -1.47
N TYR A 249 -7.60 -15.89 -0.19
CA TYR A 249 -6.64 -15.44 0.80
C TYR A 249 -6.81 -16.11 2.15
N ARG A 250 -5.77 -16.07 2.97
CA ARG A 250 -5.83 -16.44 4.37
C ARG A 250 -5.94 -15.20 5.22
N SER A 251 -6.90 -15.21 6.15
CA SER A 251 -7.05 -14.18 7.16
C SER A 251 -5.84 -14.17 8.10
N ALA A 252 -5.38 -12.95 8.43
CA ALA A 252 -4.29 -12.72 9.37
C ALA A 252 -4.68 -13.00 10.82
N THR A 253 -5.98 -12.95 11.13
CA THR A 253 -6.50 -12.92 12.48
C THR A 253 -7.08 -14.26 12.91
N ASP A 254 -7.84 -14.93 12.07
CA ASP A 254 -8.44 -16.23 12.39
C ASP A 254 -7.81 -17.44 11.66
N GLY A 255 -6.91 -17.16 10.69
CA GLY A 255 -6.21 -18.19 9.92
C GLY A 255 -7.06 -18.94 8.91
N GLN A 256 -8.33 -18.57 8.74
CA GLN A 256 -9.25 -19.21 7.80
C GLN A 256 -9.03 -18.70 6.37
N ARG A 257 -9.54 -19.47 5.40
CA ARG A 257 -9.44 -19.14 3.97
C ARG A 257 -10.73 -18.48 3.50
N TYR A 258 -10.59 -17.37 2.76
CA TYR A 258 -11.70 -16.61 2.23
C TYR A 258 -11.49 -16.29 0.74
N ARG A 259 -12.55 -15.90 0.06
CA ARG A 259 -12.50 -15.29 -1.27
C ARG A 259 -12.83 -13.82 -1.16
N GLY A 260 -11.92 -12.97 -1.66
CA GLY A 260 -12.05 -11.53 -1.66
C GLY A 260 -12.83 -10.99 -2.86
N TRP A 261 -13.28 -9.75 -2.71
CA TRP A 261 -13.82 -8.91 -3.79
C TRP A 261 -13.59 -7.44 -3.45
N GLY A 262 -13.41 -6.61 -4.46
CA GLY A 262 -13.22 -5.17 -4.25
C GLY A 262 -12.05 -4.61 -5.05
N THR A 263 -12.12 -3.32 -5.39
CA THR A 263 -11.05 -2.59 -6.07
C THR A 263 -9.75 -2.60 -5.26
N SER A 264 -9.84 -2.77 -3.92
CA SER A 264 -8.70 -2.98 -3.04
C SER A 264 -7.82 -4.16 -3.44
N TYR A 265 -8.40 -5.23 -4.01
CA TYR A 265 -7.64 -6.41 -4.44
C TYR A 265 -7.18 -6.34 -5.90
N ALA A 266 -7.79 -5.46 -6.71
CA ALA A 266 -7.32 -5.13 -8.06
C ALA A 266 -6.04 -4.26 -8.01
N THR A 267 -5.96 -3.35 -7.06
CA THR A 267 -4.87 -2.38 -6.88
C THR A 267 -3.50 -3.03 -6.73
N PRO A 268 -3.29 -4.04 -5.86
CA PRO A 268 -2.01 -4.72 -5.73
C PRO A 268 -1.58 -5.48 -6.99
N VAL A 269 -2.54 -5.97 -7.80
CA VAL A 269 -2.22 -6.59 -9.10
C VAL A 269 -1.56 -5.57 -10.03
N VAL A 270 -2.10 -4.36 -10.10
CA VAL A 270 -1.52 -3.29 -10.93
C VAL A 270 -0.16 -2.86 -10.39
N ALA A 271 -0.04 -2.59 -9.09
CA ALA A 271 1.23 -2.17 -8.48
C ALA A 271 2.35 -3.22 -8.69
N ALA A 272 2.03 -4.49 -8.51
CA ALA A 272 2.97 -5.58 -8.74
C ALA A 272 3.30 -5.76 -10.24
N SER A 273 2.35 -5.49 -11.15
CA SER A 273 2.61 -5.50 -12.60
C SER A 273 3.57 -4.39 -13.03
N LEU A 274 3.48 -3.20 -12.40
CA LEU A 274 4.50 -2.16 -12.59
C LEU A 274 5.88 -2.64 -12.15
N ALA A 275 5.97 -3.34 -11.02
CA ALA A 275 7.23 -3.89 -10.52
C ALA A 275 7.83 -4.95 -11.47
N LEU A 276 7.01 -5.83 -12.04
CA LEU A 276 7.46 -6.76 -13.10
C LEU A 276 8.04 -6.00 -14.29
N SER A 277 7.35 -4.93 -14.73
CA SER A 277 7.78 -4.10 -15.86
C SER A 277 9.08 -3.35 -15.54
N MET A 278 9.25 -2.80 -14.34
CA MET A 278 10.49 -2.14 -13.89
C MET A 278 11.68 -3.12 -13.87
N GLN A 279 11.49 -4.34 -13.39
CA GLN A 279 12.52 -5.39 -13.48
C GLN A 279 12.92 -5.67 -14.94
N ARG A 280 11.96 -5.73 -15.85
CA ARG A 280 12.20 -6.00 -17.28
C ARG A 280 12.89 -4.84 -17.98
N TRP A 281 12.53 -3.61 -17.61
CA TRP A 281 12.96 -2.38 -18.28
C TRP A 281 13.68 -1.43 -17.30
N PRO A 282 14.86 -1.80 -16.77
CA PRO A 282 15.50 -1.06 -15.67
C PRO A 282 16.02 0.34 -16.08
N ARG A 283 15.95 0.69 -17.35
CA ARG A 283 16.29 2.03 -17.84
C ARG A 283 15.07 2.91 -18.10
N ALA A 284 13.87 2.35 -18.03
CA ALA A 284 12.64 3.12 -18.15
C ALA A 284 12.37 3.87 -16.84
N THR A 285 11.88 5.08 -16.96
CA THR A 285 11.38 5.82 -15.80
C THR A 285 10.01 5.31 -15.35
N GLY A 286 9.59 5.64 -14.13
CA GLY A 286 8.25 5.30 -13.66
C GLY A 286 7.15 5.88 -14.56
N ASP A 287 7.36 7.08 -15.11
CA ASP A 287 6.43 7.69 -16.07
C ASP A 287 6.32 6.84 -17.36
N GLN A 288 7.45 6.40 -17.90
CA GLN A 288 7.45 5.51 -19.07
C GLN A 288 6.82 4.14 -18.79
N ILE A 289 6.99 3.60 -17.58
CA ILE A 289 6.30 2.37 -17.13
C ILE A 289 4.78 2.61 -17.09
N MET A 290 4.34 3.75 -16.55
CA MET A 290 2.91 4.14 -16.54
C MET A 290 2.36 4.39 -17.94
N GLN A 291 3.16 4.95 -18.86
CA GLN A 291 2.80 5.02 -20.29
C GLN A 291 2.62 3.62 -20.89
N GLY A 292 3.48 2.66 -20.54
CA GLY A 292 3.33 1.26 -20.90
C GLY A 292 1.98 0.70 -20.43
N LEU A 293 1.65 0.88 -19.16
CA LEU A 293 0.36 0.48 -18.60
C LEU A 293 -0.83 1.05 -19.40
N ALA A 294 -0.82 2.36 -19.67
CA ALA A 294 -1.91 3.02 -20.40
C ALA A 294 -2.06 2.56 -21.85
N ARG A 295 -0.96 2.14 -22.51
CA ARG A 295 -0.94 1.78 -23.95
C ARG A 295 -1.15 0.30 -24.21
N THR A 296 -0.91 -0.55 -23.20
CA THR A 296 -1.04 -2.02 -23.35
C THR A 296 -2.30 -2.59 -22.73
N GLY A 297 -3.15 -1.75 -22.09
CA GLY A 297 -4.38 -2.20 -21.44
C GLY A 297 -5.37 -2.88 -22.41
N VAL A 298 -5.93 -3.99 -21.97
CA VAL A 298 -6.92 -4.77 -22.74
C VAL A 298 -8.30 -4.12 -22.64
N GLY A 299 -9.03 -4.07 -23.75
CA GLY A 299 -10.38 -3.48 -23.79
C GLY A 299 -10.42 -1.96 -23.84
N GLY A 300 -9.30 -1.27 -23.71
CA GLY A 300 -9.19 0.19 -23.83
C GLY A 300 -9.06 0.70 -25.28
N GLY A 301 -9.15 -0.16 -26.27
CA GLY A 301 -9.14 0.26 -27.69
C GLY A 301 -7.83 0.91 -28.15
N GLY A 302 -6.67 0.43 -27.70
CA GLY A 302 -5.35 0.90 -28.17
C GLY A 302 -4.95 2.25 -27.56
N GLY A 303 -5.11 2.41 -26.26
CA GLY A 303 -4.75 3.62 -25.51
C GLY A 303 -5.85 4.69 -25.46
N LYS A 304 -7.09 4.33 -25.80
CA LYS A 304 -8.26 5.20 -25.60
C LYS A 304 -8.82 4.97 -24.20
N TRP A 305 -9.04 6.08 -23.51
CA TRP A 305 -9.63 6.05 -22.18
C TRP A 305 -11.15 5.83 -22.24
N ASN A 306 -11.69 5.10 -21.25
CA ASN A 306 -13.14 4.97 -21.01
C ASN A 306 -13.43 5.04 -19.49
N PRO A 307 -14.64 5.44 -19.08
CA PRO A 307 -14.93 5.68 -17.66
C PRO A 307 -15.10 4.42 -16.79
N SER A 308 -15.04 3.24 -17.35
CA SER A 308 -15.24 1.99 -16.61
C SER A 308 -13.92 1.26 -16.29
N THR A 309 -13.00 1.26 -17.24
CA THR A 309 -11.70 0.57 -17.11
C THR A 309 -10.50 1.49 -17.40
N GLY A 310 -10.72 2.81 -17.51
CA GLY A 310 -9.66 3.74 -17.86
C GLY A 310 -9.08 3.43 -19.26
N TYR A 311 -7.78 3.24 -19.33
CA TYR A 311 -7.07 2.80 -20.54
C TYR A 311 -7.15 1.30 -20.81
N GLY A 312 -8.00 0.57 -20.07
CA GLY A 312 -8.22 -0.87 -20.19
C GLY A 312 -7.73 -1.64 -18.98
N ALA A 313 -8.03 -2.94 -18.95
CA ALA A 313 -7.53 -3.84 -17.92
C ALA A 313 -6.01 -4.05 -18.08
N VAL A 314 -5.29 -4.10 -16.97
CA VAL A 314 -3.84 -4.36 -16.99
C VAL A 314 -3.52 -5.67 -17.68
N ASP A 315 -2.51 -5.65 -18.54
CA ASP A 315 -1.92 -6.84 -19.15
C ASP A 315 -0.41 -6.90 -18.83
N PRO A 316 -0.02 -7.62 -17.76
CA PRO A 316 1.37 -7.73 -17.37
C PRO A 316 2.27 -8.28 -18.49
N TYR A 317 1.78 -9.23 -19.30
CA TYR A 317 2.55 -9.81 -20.37
C TYR A 317 2.82 -8.78 -21.49
N ALA A 318 1.80 -8.01 -21.89
CA ALA A 318 1.96 -6.95 -22.88
C ALA A 318 2.93 -5.87 -22.38
N MET A 319 2.89 -5.51 -21.09
CA MET A 319 3.85 -4.58 -20.48
C MET A 319 5.30 -5.10 -20.52
N LEU A 320 5.51 -6.42 -20.39
CA LEU A 320 6.84 -7.04 -20.45
C LEU A 320 7.38 -7.17 -21.89
N THR A 321 6.51 -7.16 -22.88
CA THR A 321 6.88 -7.32 -24.29
C THR A 321 6.90 -6.01 -25.09
N THR A 322 6.38 -4.93 -24.51
CA THR A 322 6.34 -3.60 -25.12
C THR A 322 7.38 -2.70 -24.45
N ASP A 323 8.39 -2.26 -25.20
CA ASP A 323 9.47 -1.41 -24.69
C ASP A 323 8.96 0.00 -24.33
N PRO A 324 8.86 0.33 -23.03
CA PRO A 324 8.29 1.61 -22.59
C PRO A 324 9.24 2.80 -22.77
N THR A 325 10.54 2.57 -23.02
CA THR A 325 11.52 3.65 -23.25
C THR A 325 11.25 4.43 -24.53
N ARG A 326 10.39 3.90 -25.40
CA ARG A 326 9.93 4.54 -26.63
C ARG A 326 8.79 5.53 -26.43
N PHE A 327 8.19 5.55 -25.25
CA PHE A 327 7.08 6.43 -24.90
C PHE A 327 7.57 7.72 -24.26
N PRO A 328 6.75 8.79 -24.26
CA PRO A 328 7.07 10.02 -23.56
C PRO A 328 7.42 9.78 -22.08
N ASP A 329 8.41 10.50 -21.59
CA ASP A 329 8.82 10.48 -20.19
C ASP A 329 7.98 11.47 -19.39
N GLU A 330 6.67 11.27 -19.40
CA GLU A 330 5.64 12.10 -18.77
C GLU A 330 4.56 11.20 -18.16
N ASN A 331 4.11 11.57 -16.96
CA ASN A 331 3.02 10.85 -16.30
C ASN A 331 1.71 10.98 -17.12
N PRO A 332 1.13 9.87 -17.62
CA PRO A 332 -0.07 9.92 -18.49
C PRO A 332 -1.36 10.24 -17.72
N PHE A 333 -1.34 10.31 -16.40
CA PHE A 333 -2.51 10.46 -15.53
C PHE A 333 -2.61 11.84 -14.88
N MET A 334 -1.92 12.86 -15.44
CA MET A 334 -1.92 14.21 -14.88
C MET A 334 -3.25 14.94 -15.02
N ASP A 335 -3.96 14.70 -16.12
CA ASP A 335 -5.15 15.47 -16.45
C ASP A 335 -6.41 14.70 -16.02
N LYS A 336 -6.74 14.78 -14.73
CA LYS A 336 -7.93 14.17 -14.13
C LYS A 336 -8.92 15.24 -13.67
N GLY A 337 -10.18 15.11 -14.09
CA GLY A 337 -11.22 16.07 -13.74
C GLY A 337 -11.00 17.47 -14.32
N ALA A 338 -11.83 18.43 -13.87
CA ALA A 338 -11.81 19.80 -14.36
C ALA A 338 -10.68 20.64 -13.74
N GLU A 339 -10.32 20.34 -12.49
CA GLU A 339 -9.31 21.05 -11.72
C GLU A 339 -8.28 20.05 -11.16
N PRO A 340 -7.28 19.67 -11.97
CA PRO A 340 -6.28 18.68 -11.56
C PRO A 340 -5.45 19.14 -10.34
N VAL A 341 -5.32 18.30 -9.32
CA VAL A 341 -4.52 18.55 -8.11
C VAL A 341 -3.62 17.33 -7.84
N PRO A 342 -2.27 17.48 -7.68
CA PRO A 342 -1.52 18.71 -7.96
C PRO A 342 -1.61 19.10 -9.43
N SER A 343 -1.64 20.41 -9.68
CA SER A 343 -1.55 20.94 -11.04
C SER A 343 -0.14 20.73 -11.61
N ARG A 344 0.01 20.85 -12.94
CA ARG A 344 1.37 20.87 -13.56
C ARG A 344 2.24 22.00 -13.00
N ARG A 345 1.63 23.11 -12.58
CA ARG A 345 2.32 24.21 -11.93
C ARG A 345 2.80 23.82 -10.53
N ASP A 346 1.99 23.13 -9.72
CA ASP A 346 2.42 22.67 -8.40
C ASP A 346 3.62 21.71 -8.51
N VAL A 347 3.60 20.79 -9.48
CA VAL A 347 4.72 19.88 -9.74
C VAL A 347 5.98 20.64 -10.14
N GLN A 348 5.84 21.67 -11.01
CA GLN A 348 6.96 22.50 -11.41
C GLN A 348 7.51 23.32 -10.24
N ASP A 349 6.64 23.95 -9.45
CA ASP A 349 7.02 24.74 -8.27
C ASP A 349 7.74 23.85 -7.23
N TYR A 350 7.29 22.61 -7.05
CA TYR A 350 8.01 21.63 -6.23
C TYR A 350 9.38 21.29 -6.82
N ALA A 351 9.44 20.97 -8.13
CA ALA A 351 10.68 20.61 -8.82
C ALA A 351 11.72 21.73 -8.75
N ASP A 352 11.30 22.98 -8.87
CA ASP A 352 12.15 24.16 -8.80
C ASP A 352 12.49 24.60 -7.36
N GLY A 353 11.87 23.97 -6.35
CA GLY A 353 12.09 24.31 -4.94
C GLY A 353 11.50 25.64 -4.53
N VAL A 354 10.47 26.15 -5.21
CA VAL A 354 9.83 27.46 -4.94
C VAL A 354 8.62 27.34 -4.01
N VAL A 355 8.31 26.13 -3.55
CA VAL A 355 7.18 25.88 -2.66
C VAL A 355 7.40 26.46 -1.26
N ASP A 356 6.31 26.76 -0.58
CA ASP A 356 6.37 27.16 0.84
C ASP A 356 6.88 25.97 1.67
N PRO A 357 8.01 26.15 2.39
CA PRO A 357 8.58 25.07 3.21
C PRO A 357 7.64 24.50 4.26
N SER A 358 6.70 25.30 4.77
CA SER A 358 5.71 24.84 5.74
C SER A 358 4.75 23.79 5.18
N ARG A 359 4.73 23.62 3.86
CA ARG A 359 3.87 22.68 3.14
C ARG A 359 4.57 21.37 2.78
N ILE A 360 5.91 21.34 2.91
CA ILE A 360 6.75 20.16 2.61
C ILE A 360 7.02 19.40 3.92
N ALA A 361 5.97 18.91 4.55
CA ALA A 361 6.12 18.09 5.75
C ALA A 361 6.60 16.68 5.37
N GLY A 362 7.67 16.21 6.01
CA GLY A 362 8.20 14.86 5.80
C GLY A 362 9.20 14.71 4.66
N ASP A 363 9.40 15.73 3.81
CA ASP A 363 10.42 15.68 2.75
C ASP A 363 11.81 15.95 3.32
N ASP A 364 12.68 14.96 3.32
CA ASP A 364 14.09 15.06 3.76
C ASP A 364 15.06 15.41 2.62
N SER A 365 14.56 15.56 1.38
CA SER A 365 15.40 15.91 0.23
C SER A 365 15.81 17.37 0.18
N TYR A 366 15.25 18.23 1.06
CA TYR A 366 15.56 19.63 1.17
C TYR A 366 16.35 19.96 2.44
N ALA A 367 17.27 20.90 2.32
CA ALA A 367 17.98 21.50 3.45
C ALA A 367 17.65 22.99 3.55
N TYR A 368 17.35 23.48 4.75
CA TYR A 368 17.17 24.91 4.99
C TYR A 368 18.53 25.64 4.97
N LEU A 369 18.67 26.62 4.08
CA LEU A 369 19.90 27.42 3.91
C LEU A 369 19.70 28.92 4.22
N GLY A 370 18.60 29.27 4.85
CA GLY A 370 18.22 30.67 5.06
C GLY A 370 17.36 31.22 3.92
N PHE A 371 16.88 32.45 4.09
CA PHE A 371 16.00 33.08 3.09
C PHE A 371 16.83 33.87 2.07
N ASP A 372 16.65 33.55 0.78
CA ASP A 372 17.25 34.27 -0.34
C ASP A 372 16.18 35.13 -1.05
N GLU A 373 16.21 36.44 -0.80
CA GLU A 373 15.24 37.38 -1.35
C GLU A 373 15.34 37.51 -2.88
N TYR A 374 16.54 37.32 -3.44
CA TYR A 374 16.74 37.42 -4.89
C TYR A 374 16.08 36.27 -5.63
N ILE A 375 16.23 35.04 -5.13
CA ILE A 375 15.55 33.87 -5.68
C ILE A 375 14.04 34.05 -5.55
N ALA A 376 13.52 34.50 -4.40
CA ALA A 376 12.11 34.76 -4.18
C ALA A 376 11.56 35.82 -5.15
N LEU A 377 12.31 36.90 -5.39
CA LEU A 377 11.93 37.96 -6.33
C LEU A 377 11.84 37.42 -7.78
N ARG A 378 12.84 36.65 -8.21
CA ARG A 378 12.85 36.05 -9.55
C ARG A 378 11.66 35.11 -9.74
N ALA A 379 11.39 34.22 -8.78
CA ALA A 379 10.24 33.32 -8.83
C ALA A 379 8.91 34.07 -8.96
N ARG A 380 8.72 35.17 -8.21
CA ARG A 380 7.51 36.02 -8.29
C ARG A 380 7.33 36.67 -9.66
N HIS A 381 8.40 36.96 -10.37
CA HIS A 381 8.36 37.55 -11.71
C HIS A 381 8.32 36.49 -12.83
N GLY A 382 8.13 35.19 -12.51
CA GLY A 382 8.03 34.14 -13.49
C GLY A 382 9.34 33.77 -14.18
N TYR A 383 10.49 34.23 -13.66
CA TYR A 383 11.78 33.79 -14.19
C TYR A 383 12.05 32.35 -13.79
N PRO A 384 12.63 31.56 -14.70
CA PRO A 384 13.02 30.18 -14.37
C PRO A 384 14.00 30.18 -13.19
N THR A 385 13.70 29.38 -12.18
CA THR A 385 14.64 29.04 -11.13
C THR A 385 15.36 27.75 -11.47
N HIS A 386 16.58 27.56 -10.96
CA HIS A 386 17.29 26.30 -11.17
C HIS A 386 16.60 25.18 -10.40
N LEU A 387 16.55 23.98 -10.99
CA LEU A 387 16.01 22.80 -10.36
C LEU A 387 16.67 22.58 -8.98
N GLY A 388 15.86 22.47 -7.94
CA GLY A 388 16.31 22.33 -6.56
C GLY A 388 16.74 23.63 -5.88
N ALA A 389 16.64 24.81 -6.55
CA ALA A 389 16.83 26.10 -5.93
C ALA A 389 15.51 26.63 -5.38
N SER A 390 15.50 26.99 -4.11
CA SER A 390 14.37 27.55 -3.39
C SER A 390 14.79 28.83 -2.67
N PRO A 391 13.88 29.79 -2.42
CA PRO A 391 14.19 30.93 -1.56
C PRO A 391 14.64 30.56 -0.15
N ARG A 392 14.37 29.38 0.33
CA ARG A 392 14.69 28.91 1.69
C ARG A 392 15.27 27.51 1.75
N TYR A 393 14.83 26.61 0.86
CA TYR A 393 15.18 25.20 0.89
C TYR A 393 15.83 24.81 -0.42
N HIS A 394 16.99 24.20 -0.33
CA HIS A 394 17.69 23.66 -1.47
C HIS A 394 17.70 22.15 -1.39
N ARG A 395 17.66 21.46 -2.50
CA ARG A 395 17.82 20.03 -2.54
C ARG A 395 19.22 19.64 -2.07
N ARG A 396 19.26 18.57 -1.30
CA ARG A 396 20.51 17.93 -0.86
C ARG A 396 21.25 17.29 -2.02
#